data_902745de7a77c61a2a2613e8e95d1734
#
_entry.id   902745de7a77c61a2a2613e8e95d1734
#
_cell.length_a   1.000
_cell.length_b   1.000
_cell.length_c   1.000
_cell.angle_alpha   90.00
_cell.angle_beta   90.00
_cell.angle_gamma   90.00
#
_symmetry.space_group_name_H-M   'P 1'
#
loop_
_entity.id
_entity.type
_entity.pdbx_description
1 polymer ?
#
loop_
_entity_poly.entity_id
_entity_poly.type
_entity_poly.pdbx_seq_one_letter_code
_entity_poly.pdbx_strand_id
1 'polypeptide(L)'
;MRISTMRRYVAVVVALLVAVGIAPALPAAADVMTFKLLTNYSQASFRSDAPLETFVGTSALEGIQGTLTVDPAKPDDARGNVRVDMNRVTTGIEKRDADMRSKNYVDTEVEANRWVTFEVQRVEVTGPLVPGKETPAKVHGILTIKQKAVPKVAEATVTYIKLTPEQIESQKRFGFTGDNLKVKAKWTTTFTDHGMQVPQLLFLKVANEIQMATDLVFVRTQ
;
A
#
# COMPACT_ATOMS: atom_id res chain seq x y z
N MET A 1 -99.59 -12.57 18.36
CA MET A 1 -98.86 -11.33 18.47
C MET A 1 -97.50 -11.64 19.11
N ARG A 2 -96.46 -11.88 18.32
CA ARG A 2 -95.18 -12.32 18.78
C ARG A 2 -94.08 -11.30 18.29
N ILE A 3 -93.37 -10.71 19.25
CA ILE A 3 -92.33 -9.77 19.02
C ILE A 3 -90.99 -10.56 18.86
N SER A 4 -90.40 -10.45 17.70
CA SER A 4 -89.13 -11.09 17.38
C SER A 4 -87.94 -10.16 17.76
N THR A 5 -87.12 -10.64 18.67
CA THR A 5 -85.91 -9.94 19.12
C THR A 5 -84.73 -10.30 18.23
N MET A 6 -84.23 -9.30 17.48
CA MET A 6 -83.11 -9.45 16.60
C MET A 6 -81.78 -9.16 17.37
N ARG A 7 -81.00 -10.18 17.64
CA ARG A 7 -79.68 -10.09 18.25
C ARG A 7 -78.67 -9.61 17.22
N ARG A 8 -78.08 -8.44 17.43
CA ARG A 8 -76.95 -7.93 16.67
C ARG A 8 -75.61 -8.49 17.23
N TYR A 9 -74.91 -9.27 16.44
CA TYR A 9 -73.55 -9.68 16.73
C TYR A 9 -72.61 -8.58 16.25
N VAL A 10 -71.84 -7.95 17.19
CA VAL A 10 -70.74 -7.03 16.89
C VAL A 10 -69.51 -7.90 16.77
N ALA A 11 -69.00 -8.03 15.57
CA ALA A 11 -67.73 -8.66 15.33
C ALA A 11 -66.57 -7.63 15.59
N VAL A 12 -65.84 -7.89 16.66
CA VAL A 12 -64.55 -7.11 16.96
C VAL A 12 -63.42 -7.74 16.14
N VAL A 13 -63.00 -7.04 15.10
CA VAL A 13 -61.79 -7.40 14.34
C VAL A 13 -60.61 -6.80 15.09
N VAL A 14 -59.80 -7.63 15.78
CA VAL A 14 -58.51 -7.25 16.36
C VAL A 14 -57.50 -7.32 15.26
N ALA A 15 -57.08 -6.16 14.71
CA ALA A 15 -55.95 -6.05 13.80
C ALA A 15 -54.64 -6.14 14.58
N LEU A 16 -53.94 -7.27 14.46
CA LEU A 16 -52.59 -7.47 15.01
C LEU A 16 -51.58 -6.76 14.09
N LEU A 17 -51.16 -5.55 14.45
CA LEU A 17 -50.05 -4.84 13.79
C LEU A 17 -48.75 -5.51 14.24
N VAL A 18 -48.17 -6.39 13.39
CA VAL A 18 -46.79 -6.88 13.53
C VAL A 18 -45.87 -5.75 13.11
N ALA A 19 -45.33 -4.99 14.06
CA ALA A 19 -44.25 -4.06 13.84
C ALA A 19 -42.97 -4.86 13.62
N VAL A 20 -42.59 -5.05 12.34
CA VAL A 20 -41.29 -5.55 11.98
C VAL A 20 -40.29 -4.44 12.33
N GLY A 21 -39.70 -4.51 13.51
CA GLY A 21 -38.61 -3.63 13.92
C GLY A 21 -37.38 -3.90 13.05
N ILE A 22 -37.11 -3.01 12.10
CA ILE A 22 -35.81 -2.94 11.43
C ILE A 22 -34.83 -2.41 12.48
N ALA A 23 -34.11 -3.31 13.17
CA ALA A 23 -33.02 -2.92 14.02
C ALA A 23 -31.95 -2.28 13.13
N PRO A 24 -31.48 -1.06 13.44
CA PRO A 24 -30.33 -0.50 12.71
C PRO A 24 -29.15 -1.45 12.89
N ALA A 25 -28.59 -1.93 11.78
CA ALA A 25 -27.35 -2.69 11.82
C ALA A 25 -26.30 -1.79 12.44
N LEU A 26 -25.78 -2.17 13.62
CA LEU A 26 -24.62 -1.50 14.21
C LEU A 26 -23.49 -1.57 13.19
N PRO A 27 -22.79 -0.45 12.92
CA PRO A 27 -21.64 -0.48 12.05
C PRO A 27 -20.65 -1.51 12.63
N ALA A 28 -20.25 -2.47 11.80
CA ALA A 28 -19.19 -3.42 12.19
C ALA A 28 -17.99 -2.60 12.66
N ALA A 29 -17.49 -2.92 13.85
CA ALA A 29 -16.27 -2.28 14.36
C ALA A 29 -15.18 -2.45 13.32
N ALA A 30 -14.47 -1.36 12.98
CA ALA A 30 -13.35 -1.41 12.06
C ALA A 30 -12.27 -2.35 12.64
N ASP A 31 -11.94 -3.41 11.91
CA ASP A 31 -10.84 -4.34 12.29
C ASP A 31 -9.53 -3.79 11.70
N VAL A 32 -9.07 -2.68 12.28
CA VAL A 32 -7.85 -2.01 11.87
C VAL A 32 -6.65 -2.84 12.30
N MET A 33 -5.89 -3.29 11.32
CA MET A 33 -4.71 -4.12 11.52
C MET A 33 -3.44 -3.33 11.23
N THR A 34 -2.40 -3.55 12.04
CA THR A 34 -1.06 -3.01 11.79
C THR A 34 -0.18 -4.08 11.16
N PHE A 35 0.49 -3.72 10.09
CA PHE A 35 1.38 -4.59 9.34
C PHE A 35 2.79 -4.01 9.33
N LYS A 36 3.79 -4.88 9.44
CA LYS A 36 5.20 -4.54 9.30
C LYS A 36 5.74 -5.18 8.01
N LEU A 37 6.57 -4.44 7.30
CA LEU A 37 7.22 -4.93 6.09
C LEU A 37 8.19 -6.07 6.42
N LEU A 38 8.08 -7.17 5.64
CA LEU A 38 8.96 -8.33 5.71
C LEU A 38 10.10 -8.12 4.69
N THR A 39 11.18 -7.56 5.17
CA THR A 39 12.25 -7.01 4.33
C THR A 39 12.91 -8.02 3.40
N ASN A 40 13.04 -9.30 3.83
CA ASN A 40 13.65 -10.36 3.04
C ASN A 40 12.82 -10.80 1.81
N TYR A 41 11.54 -10.39 1.76
CA TYR A 41 10.62 -10.71 0.68
C TYR A 41 10.12 -9.45 -0.04
N SER A 42 10.79 -8.34 0.22
CA SER A 42 10.41 -7.04 -0.33
C SER A 42 11.54 -6.44 -1.16
N GLN A 43 11.18 -5.82 -2.27
CA GLN A 43 12.13 -5.19 -3.18
C GLN A 43 11.59 -3.85 -3.66
N ALA A 44 12.49 -2.88 -3.79
CA ALA A 44 12.25 -1.63 -4.50
C ALA A 44 13.28 -1.49 -5.63
N SER A 45 12.86 -0.92 -6.75
CA SER A 45 13.72 -0.65 -7.88
C SER A 45 13.39 0.70 -8.51
N PHE A 46 14.38 1.26 -9.17
CA PHE A 46 14.19 2.38 -10.08
C PHE A 46 14.79 2.07 -11.45
N ARG A 47 14.24 2.71 -12.45
CA ARG A 47 14.73 2.67 -13.83
C ARG A 47 14.79 4.09 -14.38
N SER A 48 15.85 4.41 -15.11
CA SER A 48 15.98 5.62 -15.91
C SER A 48 16.65 5.27 -17.24
N ASP A 49 16.19 5.89 -18.31
CA ASP A 49 16.60 5.55 -19.67
C ASP A 49 17.51 6.65 -20.25
N ALA A 50 18.56 6.23 -20.93
CA ALA A 50 19.39 7.05 -21.77
C ALA A 50 19.34 6.49 -23.22
N PRO A 51 19.75 7.25 -24.25
CA PRO A 51 19.64 6.80 -25.63
C PRO A 51 20.35 5.48 -25.96
N LEU A 52 21.39 5.13 -25.20
CA LEU A 52 22.19 3.91 -25.43
C LEU A 52 22.21 2.97 -24.24
N GLU A 53 21.59 3.34 -23.13
CA GLU A 53 21.64 2.54 -21.90
C GLU A 53 20.39 2.74 -21.04
N THR A 54 19.96 1.68 -20.37
CA THR A 54 18.97 1.73 -19.31
C THR A 54 19.64 1.49 -17.97
N PHE A 55 19.43 2.42 -17.04
CA PHE A 55 19.93 2.29 -15.67
C PHE A 55 18.84 1.65 -14.80
N VAL A 56 19.18 0.55 -14.16
CA VAL A 56 18.28 -0.09 -13.17
C VAL A 56 19.04 -0.19 -11.86
N GLY A 57 18.45 0.32 -10.79
CA GLY A 57 18.95 0.12 -9.44
C GLY A 57 17.91 -0.65 -8.61
N THR A 58 18.41 -1.51 -7.75
CA THR A 58 17.57 -2.39 -6.91
C THR A 58 18.06 -2.35 -5.47
N SER A 59 17.13 -2.35 -4.53
CA SER A 59 17.44 -2.46 -3.10
C SER A 59 17.99 -3.84 -2.77
N ALA A 60 19.06 -3.91 -2.00
CA ALA A 60 19.56 -5.14 -1.40
C ALA A 60 18.65 -5.60 -0.25
N LEU A 61 18.85 -6.83 0.23
CA LEU A 61 18.21 -7.34 1.43
C LEU A 61 18.36 -6.37 2.61
N GLU A 62 17.33 -6.25 3.43
CA GLU A 62 17.25 -5.33 4.56
C GLU A 62 17.34 -3.82 4.22
N GLY A 63 17.35 -3.48 2.93
CA GLY A 63 17.36 -2.08 2.47
C GLY A 63 16.00 -1.40 2.50
N ILE A 64 14.90 -2.13 2.79
CA ILE A 64 13.55 -1.58 2.83
C ILE A 64 12.95 -1.79 4.20
N GLN A 65 12.25 -0.78 4.71
CA GLN A 65 11.48 -0.82 5.95
C GLN A 65 10.12 -0.15 5.72
N GLY A 66 9.11 -0.56 6.49
CA GLY A 66 7.82 0.07 6.39
C GLY A 66 6.78 -0.51 7.34
N THR A 67 5.73 0.27 7.53
CA THR A 67 4.54 -0.12 8.30
C THR A 67 3.30 0.35 7.57
N LEU A 68 2.25 -0.45 7.61
CA LEU A 68 0.92 -0.08 7.12
C LEU A 68 -0.12 -0.36 8.21
N THR A 69 -1.10 0.52 8.29
CA THR A 69 -2.31 0.32 9.11
C THR A 69 -3.49 0.32 8.14
N VAL A 70 -4.26 -0.75 8.14
CA VAL A 70 -5.39 -0.93 7.20
C VAL A 70 -6.47 -1.81 7.82
N ASP A 71 -7.71 -1.46 7.55
CA ASP A 71 -8.86 -2.35 7.69
C ASP A 71 -9.12 -3.00 6.33
N PRO A 72 -8.97 -4.33 6.17
CA PRO A 72 -9.25 -5.00 4.90
C PRO A 72 -10.69 -4.83 4.40
N ALA A 73 -11.64 -4.53 5.29
CA ALA A 73 -13.02 -4.23 4.92
C ALA A 73 -13.20 -2.79 4.39
N LYS A 74 -12.28 -1.88 4.78
CA LYS A 74 -12.26 -0.46 4.40
C LYS A 74 -10.85 0.00 4.03
N PRO A 75 -10.25 -0.54 2.96
CA PRO A 75 -8.83 -0.32 2.66
C PRO A 75 -8.51 1.10 2.15
N ASP A 76 -9.50 1.91 1.81
CA ASP A 76 -9.37 3.33 1.43
C ASP A 76 -8.80 4.21 2.57
N ASP A 77 -9.02 3.81 3.81
CA ASP A 77 -8.48 4.48 5.01
C ASP A 77 -7.04 4.06 5.39
N ALA A 78 -6.39 3.24 4.55
CA ALA A 78 -5.04 2.78 4.83
C ALA A 78 -4.04 3.94 4.96
N ARG A 79 -3.13 3.82 5.93
CA ARG A 79 -2.04 4.76 6.23
C ARG A 79 -0.75 3.99 6.47
N GLY A 80 0.35 4.68 6.31
CA GLY A 80 1.65 4.11 6.64
C GLY A 80 2.79 4.72 5.85
N ASN A 81 3.94 4.12 5.99
CA ASN A 81 5.13 4.54 5.27
C ASN A 81 5.98 3.36 4.81
N VAL A 82 6.72 3.60 3.75
CA VAL A 82 7.80 2.74 3.27
C VAL A 82 9.02 3.60 3.07
N ARG A 83 10.20 3.11 3.49
CA ARG A 83 11.47 3.79 3.27
C ARG A 83 12.53 2.84 2.74
N VAL A 84 13.35 3.36 1.85
CA VAL A 84 14.45 2.63 1.19
C VAL A 84 15.77 3.28 1.55
N ASP A 85 16.72 2.49 2.07
CA ASP A 85 18.08 2.93 2.37
C ASP A 85 18.90 3.00 1.07
N MET A 86 19.24 4.20 0.63
CA MET A 86 19.99 4.42 -0.61
C MET A 86 21.42 3.89 -0.55
N ASN A 87 21.97 3.68 0.64
CA ASN A 87 23.27 3.01 0.81
C ASN A 87 23.19 1.50 0.50
N ARG A 88 21.97 0.94 0.45
CA ARG A 88 21.69 -0.45 0.11
C ARG A 88 21.02 -0.63 -1.27
N VAL A 89 21.04 0.40 -2.10
CA VAL A 89 20.61 0.31 -3.49
C VAL A 89 21.85 0.15 -4.38
N THR A 90 21.79 -0.79 -5.31
CA THR A 90 22.88 -1.05 -6.27
C THR A 90 22.35 -1.15 -7.70
N THR A 91 23.17 -0.67 -8.63
CA THR A 91 22.95 -0.82 -10.08
C THR A 91 23.84 -1.93 -10.68
N GLY A 92 24.63 -2.61 -9.83
CA GLY A 92 25.61 -3.61 -10.27
C GLY A 92 26.89 -3.02 -10.83
N ILE A 93 27.04 -1.70 -10.86
CA ILE A 93 28.27 -0.99 -11.30
C ILE A 93 28.70 -0.03 -10.19
N GLU A 94 29.79 -0.34 -9.52
CA GLU A 94 30.29 0.35 -8.33
C GLU A 94 30.43 1.87 -8.54
N LYS A 95 31.03 2.27 -9.67
CA LYS A 95 31.18 3.70 -10.00
C LYS A 95 29.84 4.41 -10.10
N ARG A 96 28.85 3.78 -10.72
CA ARG A 96 27.49 4.35 -10.85
C ARG A 96 26.80 4.43 -9.49
N ASP A 97 27.01 3.45 -8.64
CA ASP A 97 26.47 3.43 -7.28
C ASP A 97 27.08 4.55 -6.43
N ALA A 98 28.38 4.80 -6.58
CA ALA A 98 29.07 5.92 -5.95
C ALA A 98 28.56 7.27 -6.48
N ASP A 99 28.42 7.41 -7.79
CA ASP A 99 27.86 8.62 -8.41
C ASP A 99 26.42 8.89 -7.92
N MET A 100 25.56 7.87 -7.89
CA MET A 100 24.17 7.96 -7.39
C MET A 100 24.11 8.50 -5.95
N ARG A 101 25.06 8.10 -5.09
CA ARG A 101 25.12 8.53 -3.69
C ARG A 101 25.78 9.90 -3.52
N SER A 102 26.38 10.45 -4.57
CA SER A 102 27.10 11.72 -4.51
C SER A 102 26.17 12.93 -4.31
N LYS A 103 26.78 14.08 -3.99
CA LYS A 103 26.12 15.38 -3.77
C LYS A 103 25.26 15.84 -4.93
N ASN A 104 25.59 15.47 -6.16
CA ASN A 104 24.83 15.86 -7.35
C ASN A 104 23.48 15.10 -7.47
N TYR A 105 23.38 13.95 -6.81
CA TYR A 105 22.20 13.10 -6.84
C TYR A 105 21.58 12.98 -5.44
N VAL A 106 21.60 11.80 -4.85
CA VAL A 106 20.91 11.56 -3.56
C VAL A 106 21.63 12.23 -2.38
N ASP A 107 22.97 12.34 -2.42
CA ASP A 107 23.78 12.96 -1.36
C ASP A 107 23.67 12.23 -0.02
N THR A 108 23.93 10.93 -0.02
CA THR A 108 23.76 10.08 1.17
C THR A 108 24.79 10.31 2.27
N GLU A 109 25.82 11.15 2.05
CA GLU A 109 26.70 11.64 3.12
C GLU A 109 25.95 12.49 4.14
N VAL A 110 24.88 13.16 3.71
CA VAL A 110 23.93 13.82 4.59
C VAL A 110 22.92 12.77 5.10
N GLU A 111 22.96 12.43 6.40
CA GLU A 111 22.15 11.36 6.98
C GLU A 111 20.63 11.53 6.67
N ALA A 112 20.14 12.76 6.63
CA ALA A 112 18.73 13.05 6.29
C ALA A 112 18.35 12.65 4.84
N ASN A 113 19.34 12.47 3.95
CA ASN A 113 19.13 12.06 2.56
C ASN A 113 19.28 10.55 2.34
N ARG A 114 19.74 9.82 3.34
CA ARG A 114 19.96 8.39 3.26
C ARG A 114 18.70 7.63 2.85
N TRP A 115 17.55 8.11 3.28
CA TRP A 115 16.28 7.42 3.10
C TRP A 115 15.41 8.09 2.03
N VAL A 116 15.03 7.30 1.03
CA VAL A 116 13.89 7.63 0.16
C VAL A 116 12.64 7.12 0.84
N THR A 117 11.65 7.98 1.05
CA THR A 117 10.42 7.63 1.78
C THR A 117 9.17 7.86 0.93
N PHE A 118 8.19 6.97 1.08
CA PHE A 118 6.85 7.16 0.55
C PHE A 118 5.85 7.06 1.70
N GLU A 119 5.16 8.16 1.99
CA GLU A 119 4.13 8.24 3.01
C GLU A 119 2.74 8.10 2.37
N VAL A 120 2.00 7.08 2.75
CA VAL A 120 0.65 6.81 2.25
C VAL A 120 -0.34 7.76 2.91
N GLN A 121 -1.01 8.58 2.11
CA GLN A 121 -2.00 9.54 2.57
C GLN A 121 -3.44 9.10 2.32
N ARG A 122 -3.69 8.41 1.22
CA ARG A 122 -5.01 7.93 0.82
C ARG A 122 -4.88 6.81 -0.20
N VAL A 123 -5.80 5.87 -0.15
CA VAL A 123 -5.89 4.79 -1.14
C VAL A 123 -7.25 4.87 -1.83
N GLU A 124 -7.25 4.81 -3.15
CA GLU A 124 -8.45 4.62 -3.96
C GLU A 124 -8.52 3.14 -4.35
N VAL A 125 -9.56 2.47 -3.87
CA VAL A 125 -9.79 1.04 -4.11
C VAL A 125 -11.29 0.77 -4.19
N THR A 126 -11.69 -0.21 -4.98
CA THR A 126 -13.11 -0.55 -5.11
C THR A 126 -13.44 -1.74 -4.21
N GLY A 127 -14.11 -1.45 -3.09
CA GLY A 127 -14.59 -2.44 -2.13
C GLY A 127 -13.52 -3.06 -1.24
N PRO A 128 -13.88 -4.08 -0.44
CA PRO A 128 -13.00 -4.71 0.52
C PRO A 128 -11.93 -5.57 -0.16
N LEU A 129 -10.83 -5.81 0.57
CA LEU A 129 -9.80 -6.76 0.18
C LEU A 129 -10.30 -8.19 0.45
N VAL A 130 -10.56 -8.93 -0.61
CA VAL A 130 -10.97 -10.34 -0.51
C VAL A 130 -9.73 -11.22 -0.46
N PRO A 131 -9.60 -12.14 0.52
CA PRO A 131 -8.44 -13.02 0.62
C PRO A 131 -8.16 -13.79 -0.67
N GLY A 132 -6.89 -13.76 -1.12
CA GLY A 132 -6.42 -14.43 -2.33
C GLY A 132 -6.71 -13.71 -3.64
N LYS A 133 -7.49 -12.62 -3.63
CA LYS A 133 -7.82 -11.84 -4.83
C LYS A 133 -6.88 -10.65 -5.00
N GLU A 134 -6.35 -10.48 -6.20
CA GLU A 134 -5.64 -9.25 -6.58
C GLU A 134 -6.64 -8.10 -6.75
N THR A 135 -6.39 -7.00 -6.06
CA THR A 135 -7.26 -5.82 -6.06
C THR A 135 -6.46 -4.61 -6.56
N PRO A 136 -6.83 -4.03 -7.71
CA PRO A 136 -6.22 -2.79 -8.20
C PRO A 136 -6.53 -1.63 -7.25
N ALA A 137 -5.54 -0.76 -7.05
CA ALA A 137 -5.65 0.43 -6.21
C ALA A 137 -4.80 1.58 -6.76
N LYS A 138 -5.15 2.81 -6.40
CA LYS A 138 -4.30 3.99 -6.56
C LYS A 138 -3.88 4.47 -5.18
N VAL A 139 -2.59 4.55 -4.95
CA VAL A 139 -2.04 4.99 -3.67
C VAL A 139 -1.54 6.42 -3.83
N HIS A 140 -2.22 7.36 -3.18
CA HIS A 140 -1.80 8.75 -3.09
C HIS A 140 -0.87 8.92 -1.90
N GLY A 141 0.27 9.55 -2.11
CA GLY A 141 1.24 9.73 -1.05
C GLY A 141 2.25 10.81 -1.36
N ILE A 142 3.16 10.99 -0.42
CA ILE A 142 4.28 11.92 -0.54
C ILE A 142 5.56 11.11 -0.71
N LEU A 143 6.22 11.29 -1.85
CA LEU A 143 7.55 10.76 -2.10
C LEU A 143 8.58 11.80 -1.67
N THR A 144 9.48 11.43 -0.77
CA THR A 144 10.58 12.31 -0.35
C THR A 144 11.90 11.69 -0.78
N ILE A 145 12.65 12.42 -1.60
CA ILE A 145 14.03 12.13 -2.00
C ILE A 145 14.85 13.39 -1.73
N LYS A 146 16.04 13.24 -1.14
CA LYS A 146 16.94 14.38 -0.85
C LYS A 146 16.20 15.54 -0.16
N GLN A 147 15.38 15.20 0.84
CA GLN A 147 14.54 16.14 1.61
C GLN A 147 13.52 16.95 0.76
N LYS A 148 13.30 16.61 -0.49
CA LYS A 148 12.28 17.20 -1.34
C LYS A 148 11.06 16.29 -1.40
N ALA A 149 9.98 16.75 -0.77
CA ALA A 149 8.70 16.08 -0.70
C ALA A 149 7.84 16.44 -1.92
N VAL A 150 7.37 15.44 -2.65
CA VAL A 150 6.58 15.62 -3.88
C VAL A 150 5.36 14.70 -3.82
N PRO A 151 4.14 15.21 -4.01
CA PRO A 151 2.94 14.38 -4.12
C PRO A 151 3.04 13.44 -5.34
N LYS A 152 2.74 12.17 -5.13
CA LYS A 152 2.71 11.15 -6.18
C LYS A 152 1.50 10.26 -6.04
N VAL A 153 1.08 9.68 -7.17
CA VAL A 153 0.07 8.63 -7.23
C VAL A 153 0.73 7.39 -7.80
N ALA A 154 0.71 6.30 -7.04
CA ALA A 154 1.21 5.01 -7.46
C ALA A 154 0.06 4.12 -7.90
N GLU A 155 0.15 3.54 -9.11
CA GLU A 155 -0.70 2.46 -9.53
C GLU A 155 -0.27 1.18 -8.82
N ALA A 156 -1.19 0.57 -8.07
CA ALA A 156 -0.88 -0.56 -7.21
C ALA A 156 -1.81 -1.75 -7.44
N THR A 157 -1.31 -2.93 -7.10
CA THR A 157 -2.10 -4.15 -6.94
C THR A 157 -1.86 -4.68 -5.54
N VAL A 158 -2.93 -4.86 -4.78
CA VAL A 158 -2.90 -5.37 -3.41
C VAL A 158 -3.51 -6.76 -3.38
N THR A 159 -2.82 -7.71 -2.76
CA THR A 159 -3.34 -9.05 -2.47
C THR A 159 -3.34 -9.27 -0.96
N TYR A 160 -4.52 -9.46 -0.38
CA TYR A 160 -4.67 -9.85 1.01
C TYR A 160 -4.60 -11.37 1.13
N ILE A 161 -3.73 -11.89 1.99
CA ILE A 161 -3.45 -13.33 2.12
C ILE A 161 -3.71 -13.73 3.57
N LYS A 162 -4.69 -14.62 3.76
CA LYS A 162 -4.95 -15.28 5.06
C LYS A 162 -4.37 -16.67 5.03
N LEU A 163 -3.56 -17.03 6.03
CA LEU A 163 -3.01 -18.35 6.20
C LEU A 163 -3.80 -19.12 7.26
N THR A 164 -4.00 -20.43 7.03
CA THR A 164 -4.55 -21.35 8.04
C THR A 164 -3.55 -21.60 9.15
N PRO A 165 -3.96 -22.10 10.34
CA PRO A 165 -3.02 -22.46 11.40
C PRO A 165 -1.91 -23.42 10.95
N GLU A 166 -2.23 -24.41 10.12
CA GLU A 166 -1.27 -25.37 9.57
C GLU A 166 -0.26 -24.69 8.63
N GLN A 167 -0.74 -23.73 7.81
CA GLN A 167 0.12 -22.95 6.93
C GLN A 167 1.03 -22.02 7.73
N ILE A 168 0.51 -21.38 8.78
CA ILE A 168 1.32 -20.53 9.67
C ILE A 168 2.46 -21.34 10.28
N GLU A 169 2.17 -22.50 10.84
CA GLU A 169 3.20 -23.34 11.46
C GLU A 169 4.26 -23.79 10.44
N SER A 170 3.86 -24.20 9.22
CA SER A 170 4.79 -24.57 8.15
C SER A 170 5.64 -23.41 7.63
N GLN A 171 5.12 -22.16 7.69
CA GLN A 171 5.77 -20.96 7.18
C GLN A 171 6.44 -20.11 8.28
N LYS A 172 6.39 -20.54 9.52
CA LYS A 172 6.88 -19.79 10.70
C LYS A 172 8.33 -19.32 10.57
N ARG A 173 9.21 -20.17 10.01
CA ARG A 173 10.63 -19.83 9.78
C ARG A 173 10.84 -18.69 8.79
N PHE A 174 9.85 -18.36 7.96
CA PHE A 174 9.91 -17.28 6.98
C PHE A 174 9.32 -15.97 7.49
N GLY A 175 8.71 -15.97 8.69
CA GLY A 175 8.15 -14.81 9.32
C GLY A 175 6.73 -14.44 8.88
N PHE A 176 6.05 -15.29 8.09
CA PHE A 176 4.66 -15.08 7.72
C PHE A 176 3.72 -15.27 8.90
N THR A 177 2.62 -14.51 8.91
CA THR A 177 1.60 -14.54 9.96
C THR A 177 0.24 -14.93 9.40
N GLY A 178 -0.81 -14.96 10.23
CA GLY A 178 -2.16 -15.29 9.78
C GLY A 178 -2.70 -14.34 8.72
N ASP A 179 -2.34 -13.06 8.83
CA ASP A 179 -2.76 -12.01 7.91
C ASP A 179 -1.52 -11.37 7.26
N ASN A 180 -1.50 -11.34 5.93
CA ASN A 180 -0.39 -10.79 5.16
C ASN A 180 -0.91 -9.95 4.01
N LEU A 181 -0.12 -8.97 3.55
CA LEU A 181 -0.41 -8.17 2.37
C LEU A 181 0.76 -8.26 1.40
N LYS A 182 0.47 -8.51 0.13
CA LYS A 182 1.41 -8.32 -0.96
C LYS A 182 0.99 -7.09 -1.75
N VAL A 183 1.90 -6.12 -1.89
CA VAL A 183 1.65 -4.85 -2.58
C VAL A 183 2.69 -4.66 -3.67
N LYS A 184 2.23 -4.65 -4.91
CA LYS A 184 3.04 -4.24 -6.07
C LYS A 184 2.62 -2.84 -6.46
N ALA A 185 3.55 -1.91 -6.62
CA ALA A 185 3.23 -0.54 -7.01
C ALA A 185 4.22 0.00 -8.03
N LYS A 186 3.76 0.92 -8.90
CA LYS A 186 4.56 1.61 -9.90
C LYS A 186 4.15 3.08 -9.97
N TRP A 187 5.14 3.95 -10.12
CA TRP A 187 4.93 5.38 -10.34
C TRP A 187 6.15 5.99 -11.01
N THR A 188 6.05 7.25 -11.38
CA THR A 188 7.19 8.01 -11.92
C THR A 188 7.46 9.27 -11.11
N THR A 189 8.71 9.69 -11.12
CA THR A 189 9.15 11.00 -10.63
C THR A 189 10.23 11.55 -11.55
N THR A 190 10.79 12.73 -11.26
CA THR A 190 11.88 13.30 -12.04
C THR A 190 13.07 13.63 -11.13
N PHE A 191 14.28 13.63 -11.70
CA PHE A 191 15.47 14.10 -10.96
C PHE A 191 15.29 15.53 -10.46
N THR A 192 14.76 16.39 -11.32
CA THR A 192 14.59 17.82 -11.02
C THR A 192 13.56 18.11 -9.95
N ASP A 193 12.50 17.30 -9.81
CA ASP A 193 11.51 17.42 -8.72
C ASP A 193 12.19 17.34 -7.33
N HIS A 194 13.27 16.59 -7.26
CA HIS A 194 14.01 16.34 -6.01
C HIS A 194 15.31 17.12 -5.91
N GLY A 195 15.53 18.12 -6.77
CA GLY A 195 16.75 18.96 -6.77
C GLY A 195 18.02 18.19 -7.12
N MET A 196 17.87 17.06 -7.81
CA MET A 196 18.99 16.28 -8.36
C MET A 196 19.34 16.78 -9.76
N GLN A 197 20.59 16.63 -10.15
CA GLN A 197 21.00 16.87 -11.53
C GLN A 197 20.48 15.75 -12.43
N VAL A 198 20.10 16.09 -13.67
CA VAL A 198 19.84 15.07 -14.68
C VAL A 198 21.16 14.48 -15.12
N PRO A 199 21.38 13.15 -14.99
CA PRO A 199 22.65 12.54 -15.36
C PRO A 199 22.99 12.76 -16.83
N GLN A 200 24.27 12.92 -17.12
CA GLN A 200 24.76 13.06 -18.48
C GLN A 200 25.91 12.07 -18.70
N LEU A 201 25.79 11.24 -19.71
CA LEU A 201 26.84 10.33 -20.14
C LEU A 201 27.47 10.88 -21.42
N LEU A 202 28.66 11.47 -21.30
CA LEU A 202 29.33 12.20 -22.39
C LEU A 202 28.44 13.34 -22.93
N PHE A 203 28.02 13.26 -24.19
CA PHE A 203 27.07 14.21 -24.83
C PHE A 203 25.60 13.76 -24.75
N LEU A 204 25.34 12.57 -24.19
CA LEU A 204 24.00 12.00 -24.11
C LEU A 204 23.37 12.34 -22.75
N LYS A 205 22.18 12.91 -22.76
CA LYS A 205 21.40 13.15 -21.55
C LYS A 205 20.58 11.94 -21.22
N VAL A 206 20.57 11.56 -19.96
CA VAL A 206 19.59 10.60 -19.39
C VAL A 206 18.22 11.27 -19.39
N ALA A 207 17.16 10.50 -19.51
CA ALA A 207 15.81 11.02 -19.32
C ALA A 207 15.69 11.64 -17.92
N ASN A 208 14.99 12.77 -17.81
CA ASN A 208 14.70 13.36 -16.50
C ASN A 208 13.76 12.49 -15.66
N GLU A 209 13.01 11.61 -16.31
CA GLU A 209 12.08 10.68 -15.65
C GLU A 209 12.81 9.53 -14.98
N ILE A 210 12.31 9.18 -13.79
CA ILE A 210 12.68 7.99 -13.03
C ILE A 210 11.41 7.15 -12.86
N GLN A 211 11.40 5.94 -13.40
CA GLN A 211 10.35 4.95 -13.18
C GLN A 211 10.67 4.19 -11.90
N MET A 212 9.72 4.11 -10.99
CA MET A 212 9.87 3.45 -9.71
C MET A 212 8.91 2.28 -9.60
N ALA A 213 9.37 1.17 -9.04
CA ALA A 213 8.56 -0.01 -8.79
C ALA A 213 8.89 -0.64 -7.45
N THR A 214 7.88 -1.22 -6.81
CA THR A 214 8.04 -2.01 -5.58
C THR A 214 7.26 -3.30 -5.65
N ASP A 215 7.80 -4.36 -5.03
CA ASP A 215 7.10 -5.60 -4.68
C ASP A 215 7.33 -5.81 -3.18
N LEU A 216 6.30 -5.58 -2.38
CA LEU A 216 6.39 -5.50 -0.93
C LEU A 216 5.51 -6.56 -0.29
N VAL A 217 6.03 -7.20 0.74
CA VAL A 217 5.30 -8.13 1.58
C VAL A 217 5.23 -7.58 2.99
N PHE A 218 4.03 -7.50 3.52
CA PHE A 218 3.77 -7.07 4.88
C PHE A 218 3.10 -8.20 5.66
N VAL A 219 3.45 -8.31 6.93
CA VAL A 219 2.90 -9.29 7.86
C VAL A 219 2.25 -8.56 9.03
N ARG A 220 1.10 -9.05 9.50
CA ARG A 220 0.41 -8.45 10.65
C ARG A 220 1.29 -8.55 11.89
N THR A 221 1.45 -7.42 12.59
CA THR A 221 2.03 -7.39 13.93
C THR A 221 1.03 -7.91 14.94
N GLN A 222 1.52 -8.62 15.94
CA GLN A 222 0.70 -9.10 17.07
C GLN A 222 0.21 -7.94 17.92
#